data_4de8b17c1e749d8da2d2dbcf18d9febf
#
_entry.id   4de8b17c1e749d8da2d2dbcf18d9febf
#
_cell.length_a   1.000
_cell.length_b   1.000
_cell.length_c   1.000
_cell.angle_alpha   90.00
_cell.angle_beta   90.00
_cell.angle_gamma   90.00
#
_symmetry.space_group_name_H-M   'P 1'
#
loop_
_entity.id
_entity.type
_entity.pdbx_description
1 polymer ?
#
loop_
_entity_poly.entity_id
_entity_poly.type
_entity_poly.pdbx_seq_one_letter_code
_entity_poly.pdbx_strand_id
1 'polypeptide(L)'
;MLQPVMSPKRSSARSSTDRSVSSDMPDRFRVPRGLVPVVAVLAGGLAVAAAFPPMDLWWTAPLGLALLMGTLQGRGLWMSAGLGLVFGLAFFAPLLHFIAVAMGNPIGWAALALFEALYMAVLGVSWSLVSRMPVLTADGPGAGRALAGRVVSFAVLWCGVEELRSSWPWGGFPFGRLAFAMADAPMLSFAAYGGSIGLTLLVALIGACMLEAARALRARALLSALVTATCAGLAVAAPLVLPVDSAAEDGTLRVGAVQGNVAKDFEDAFNRALEVTDNHAQATDRLAADVGSGNLDVVIWPENAADLDPRTHRSSAALIDSAAQAAGAPIMVGAVLFEGDVRYNDMVVWTPGEGAGSYYRKHRPAPFAEYVPLRSLIRGLTTQVDRIGTDMAPGTGPQTLAIHAASQNRDITLAMGICFEVAYDDTLRNGVRQGGELIVIPTNNASFLSSSEAAQQLAQGRVQAVLHGRSVVQVSTVGITAIINPKGEVEQQTRPYTQASLVADAGLRTSMTPADTMGDWPGHVLCGCAAMLVIAGIVSSTMRRLLPGVDHRRR
;
A
#
# COMPACT_ATOMS: atom_id res chain seq x y z
N MET A 1 -79.11 -55.30 46.54
CA MET A 1 -80.16 -54.28 46.45
C MET A 1 -79.58 -52.95 46.75
N LEU A 2 -79.93 -51.98 45.97
CA LEU A 2 -79.59 -50.55 45.95
C LEU A 2 -78.55 -50.14 44.92
N GLN A 3 -79.05 -49.50 43.87
CA GLN A 3 -78.37 -48.90 42.77
C GLN A 3 -77.74 -47.55 43.19
N PRO A 4 -76.67 -47.07 42.51
CA PRO A 4 -76.07 -45.77 42.78
C PRO A 4 -76.72 -44.67 41.94
N VAL A 5 -76.79 -43.50 42.56
CA VAL A 5 -77.31 -42.23 42.05
C VAL A 5 -76.30 -41.53 41.09
N MET A 6 -76.79 -41.08 39.95
CA MET A 6 -76.10 -40.27 38.99
C MET A 6 -75.87 -38.85 39.54
N SER A 7 -74.62 -38.30 39.34
CA SER A 7 -74.27 -36.91 39.60
C SER A 7 -74.08 -36.13 38.28
N PRO A 8 -74.50 -34.86 38.14
CA PRO A 8 -74.53 -34.11 36.88
C PRO A 8 -73.20 -33.42 36.52
N LYS A 9 -72.89 -33.45 35.23
CA LYS A 9 -71.78 -32.75 34.64
C LYS A 9 -71.95 -31.22 34.74
N ARG A 10 -70.98 -30.52 35.38
CA ARG A 10 -70.84 -29.08 35.28
C ARG A 10 -69.97 -28.72 34.01
N SER A 11 -70.57 -27.99 33.08
CA SER A 11 -69.87 -27.28 31.98
C SER A 11 -69.21 -26.00 32.51
N SER A 12 -67.88 -25.91 32.47
CA SER A 12 -67.16 -24.68 32.74
C SER A 12 -66.75 -24.08 31.40
N ALA A 13 -67.42 -23.01 30.98
CA ALA A 13 -67.01 -22.14 29.95
C ALA A 13 -65.75 -21.36 30.43
N ARG A 14 -64.59 -21.62 29.83
CA ARG A 14 -63.41 -20.74 29.97
C ARG A 14 -63.40 -19.72 28.82
N SER A 15 -63.58 -18.46 29.16
CA SER A 15 -63.26 -17.32 28.31
C SER A 15 -61.77 -17.22 28.24
N SER A 16 -61.22 -17.39 27.08
CA SER A 16 -59.82 -17.10 26.78
C SER A 16 -59.73 -15.89 25.83
N THR A 17 -59.61 -14.71 26.41
CA THR A 17 -59.12 -13.52 25.73
C THR A 17 -57.71 -13.25 26.26
N ASP A 18 -56.72 -13.97 25.73
CA ASP A 18 -55.32 -13.58 25.84
C ASP A 18 -54.81 -13.42 24.41
N ARG A 19 -54.98 -12.21 23.86
CA ARG A 19 -54.31 -11.78 22.63
C ARG A 19 -52.91 -11.38 23.01
N SER A 20 -51.98 -12.36 22.93
CA SER A 20 -50.56 -12.04 22.80
C SER A 20 -50.38 -11.20 21.54
N VAL A 21 -50.06 -9.93 21.73
CA VAL A 21 -49.57 -9.04 20.67
C VAL A 21 -48.20 -9.58 20.25
N SER A 22 -48.19 -10.45 19.24
CA SER A 22 -46.98 -10.75 18.52
C SER A 22 -46.57 -9.47 17.77
N SER A 23 -45.46 -8.90 18.17
CA SER A 23 -44.82 -7.83 17.43
C SER A 23 -44.32 -8.39 16.10
N ASP A 24 -45.17 -8.36 15.10
CA ASP A 24 -44.79 -8.56 13.71
C ASP A 24 -43.94 -7.34 13.27
N MET A 25 -42.64 -7.39 13.55
CA MET A 25 -41.69 -6.58 12.78
C MET A 25 -41.68 -7.10 11.34
N PRO A 26 -41.85 -6.24 10.35
CA PRO A 26 -41.91 -6.69 8.96
C PRO A 26 -40.61 -7.36 8.55
N ASP A 27 -40.74 -8.58 8.00
CA ASP A 27 -39.68 -9.46 7.48
C ASP A 27 -38.84 -8.86 6.33
N ARG A 28 -38.88 -7.53 6.14
CA ARG A 28 -38.32 -6.79 4.99
C ARG A 28 -36.82 -6.70 4.95
N PHE A 29 -36.04 -7.17 5.96
CA PHE A 29 -34.58 -7.08 6.01
C PHE A 29 -33.85 -8.40 6.26
N ARG A 30 -34.49 -9.55 6.10
CA ARG A 30 -33.76 -10.82 6.18
C ARG A 30 -32.99 -11.08 4.90
N VAL A 31 -31.66 -10.82 4.92
CA VAL A 31 -30.75 -11.22 3.84
C VAL A 31 -30.90 -12.73 3.62
N PRO A 32 -31.20 -13.19 2.39
CA PRO A 32 -31.29 -14.62 2.09
C PRO A 32 -30.01 -15.34 2.52
N ARG A 33 -30.08 -16.47 3.19
CA ARG A 33 -28.92 -17.22 3.73
C ARG A 33 -27.82 -17.44 2.70
N GLY A 34 -28.16 -17.57 1.41
CA GLY A 34 -27.19 -17.71 0.31
C GLY A 34 -26.40 -16.44 0.02
N LEU A 35 -26.91 -15.24 0.35
CA LEU A 35 -26.24 -13.96 0.11
C LEU A 35 -25.33 -13.52 1.26
N VAL A 36 -25.50 -14.08 2.46
CA VAL A 36 -24.69 -13.72 3.65
C VAL A 36 -23.19 -13.80 3.40
N PRO A 37 -22.63 -14.83 2.76
CA PRO A 37 -21.21 -14.89 2.45
C PRO A 37 -20.74 -13.78 1.50
N VAL A 38 -21.54 -13.46 0.50
CA VAL A 38 -21.22 -12.40 -0.48
C VAL A 38 -21.20 -11.04 0.20
N VAL A 39 -22.21 -10.75 1.02
CA VAL A 39 -22.26 -9.48 1.79
C VAL A 39 -21.08 -9.39 2.77
N ALA A 40 -20.71 -10.49 3.41
CA ALA A 40 -19.57 -10.50 4.34
C ALA A 40 -18.22 -10.21 3.65
N VAL A 41 -17.95 -10.79 2.47
CA VAL A 41 -16.71 -10.53 1.75
C VAL A 41 -16.71 -9.17 1.08
N LEU A 42 -17.85 -8.66 0.61
CA LEU A 42 -17.98 -7.27 0.14
C LEU A 42 -17.66 -6.29 1.26
N ALA A 43 -18.29 -6.46 2.42
CA ALA A 43 -18.01 -5.62 3.59
C ALA A 43 -16.54 -5.73 4.03
N GLY A 44 -15.96 -6.93 3.95
CA GLY A 44 -14.55 -7.17 4.26
C GLY A 44 -13.60 -6.45 3.31
N GLY A 45 -13.83 -6.51 2.00
CA GLY A 45 -13.03 -5.81 1.00
C GLY A 45 -13.12 -4.29 1.14
N LEU A 46 -14.34 -3.76 1.33
CA LEU A 46 -14.55 -2.32 1.58
C LEU A 46 -13.90 -1.87 2.90
N ALA A 47 -13.92 -2.72 3.94
CA ALA A 47 -13.24 -2.42 5.20
C ALA A 47 -11.72 -2.32 5.02
N VAL A 48 -11.11 -3.21 4.20
CA VAL A 48 -9.69 -3.09 3.88
C VAL A 48 -9.41 -1.82 3.06
N ALA A 49 -10.25 -1.48 2.07
CA ALA A 49 -10.10 -0.25 1.31
C ALA A 49 -10.18 1.00 2.20
N ALA A 50 -11.09 1.01 3.18
CA ALA A 50 -11.26 2.12 4.12
C ALA A 50 -10.06 2.32 5.08
N ALA A 51 -9.17 1.34 5.17
CA ALA A 51 -7.94 1.47 5.95
C ALA A 51 -6.90 2.37 5.27
N PHE A 52 -7.02 2.57 3.97
CA PHE A 52 -6.12 3.42 3.18
C PHE A 52 -6.61 4.87 3.10
N PRO A 53 -5.72 5.84 2.76
CA PRO A 53 -6.13 7.20 2.46
C PRO A 53 -7.19 7.26 1.34
N PRO A 54 -8.13 8.19 1.44
CA PRO A 54 -8.20 9.31 2.38
C PRO A 54 -8.98 9.02 3.67
N MET A 55 -9.42 7.77 3.91
CA MET A 55 -10.20 7.42 5.10
C MET A 55 -9.33 7.14 6.32
N ASP A 56 -8.15 6.52 6.13
CA ASP A 56 -7.13 6.24 7.15
C ASP A 56 -7.63 5.47 8.38
N LEU A 57 -8.67 4.63 8.20
CA LEU A 57 -9.25 3.82 9.26
C LEU A 57 -8.47 2.51 9.42
N TRP A 58 -7.18 2.59 9.78
CA TRP A 58 -6.26 1.45 9.82
C TRP A 58 -6.83 0.19 10.49
N TRP A 59 -7.64 0.34 11.55
CA TRP A 59 -8.26 -0.76 12.31
C TRP A 59 -9.31 -1.55 11.53
N THR A 60 -9.80 -1.06 10.39
CA THR A 60 -10.75 -1.76 9.53
C THR A 60 -10.07 -2.84 8.69
N ALA A 61 -8.76 -2.73 8.41
CA ALA A 61 -8.03 -3.75 7.67
C ALA A 61 -8.07 -5.13 8.35
N PRO A 62 -7.64 -5.31 9.63
CA PRO A 62 -7.73 -6.59 10.28
C PRO A 62 -9.17 -7.12 10.41
N LEU A 63 -10.17 -6.23 10.53
CA LEU A 63 -11.59 -6.63 10.53
C LEU A 63 -12.00 -7.21 9.18
N GLY A 64 -11.58 -6.59 8.08
CA GLY A 64 -11.82 -7.09 6.72
C GLY A 64 -11.20 -8.47 6.49
N LEU A 65 -9.98 -8.68 6.98
CA LEU A 65 -9.30 -9.98 6.91
C LEU A 65 -10.02 -11.06 7.75
N ALA A 66 -10.51 -10.71 8.93
CA ALA A 66 -11.30 -11.60 9.78
C ALA A 66 -12.57 -12.06 9.07
N LEU A 67 -13.28 -11.14 8.40
CA LEU A 67 -14.48 -11.43 7.61
C LEU A 67 -14.17 -12.37 6.45
N LEU A 68 -13.09 -12.12 5.71
CA LEU A 68 -12.63 -12.97 4.60
C LEU A 68 -12.28 -14.37 5.09
N MET A 69 -11.38 -14.48 6.07
CA MET A 69 -10.95 -15.76 6.65
C MET A 69 -12.14 -16.60 7.12
N GLY A 70 -13.06 -15.97 7.86
CA GLY A 70 -14.24 -16.63 8.41
C GLY A 70 -15.21 -17.11 7.34
N THR A 71 -15.38 -16.31 6.30
CA THR A 71 -16.31 -16.62 5.21
C THR A 71 -15.79 -17.74 4.31
N LEU A 72 -14.49 -17.79 4.05
CA LEU A 72 -13.89 -18.79 3.16
C LEU A 72 -13.72 -20.17 3.79
N GLN A 73 -13.64 -20.26 5.12
CA GLN A 73 -13.30 -21.52 5.81
C GLN A 73 -14.30 -22.64 5.53
N GLY A 74 -13.77 -23.80 5.14
CA GLY A 74 -14.57 -25.00 4.90
C GLY A 74 -15.39 -25.01 3.60
N ARG A 75 -15.31 -23.94 2.79
CA ARG A 75 -16.06 -23.83 1.52
C ARG A 75 -15.35 -24.54 0.37
N GLY A 76 -16.12 -24.89 -0.70
CA GLY A 76 -15.57 -25.49 -1.93
C GLY A 76 -14.65 -24.54 -2.68
N LEU A 77 -13.71 -25.08 -3.47
CA LEU A 77 -12.67 -24.32 -4.16
C LEU A 77 -13.26 -23.22 -5.04
N TRP A 78 -14.23 -23.53 -5.89
CA TRP A 78 -14.85 -22.57 -6.81
C TRP A 78 -15.62 -21.47 -6.07
N MET A 79 -16.32 -21.83 -5.00
CA MET A 79 -17.00 -20.84 -4.15
C MET A 79 -15.97 -19.91 -3.48
N SER A 80 -14.86 -20.46 -2.99
CA SER A 80 -13.81 -19.67 -2.34
C SER A 80 -13.07 -18.78 -3.35
N ALA A 81 -12.86 -19.24 -4.57
CA ALA A 81 -12.33 -18.42 -5.65
C ALA A 81 -13.26 -17.23 -5.95
N GLY A 82 -14.56 -17.50 -6.13
CA GLY A 82 -15.55 -16.46 -6.40
C GLY A 82 -15.69 -15.45 -5.26
N LEU A 83 -15.71 -15.90 -4.01
CA LEU A 83 -15.77 -15.02 -2.84
C LEU A 83 -14.48 -14.22 -2.66
N GLY A 84 -13.31 -14.80 -2.93
CA GLY A 84 -12.04 -14.10 -2.95
C GLY A 84 -12.01 -13.02 -4.03
N LEU A 85 -12.49 -13.32 -5.23
CA LEU A 85 -12.62 -12.36 -6.33
C LEU A 85 -13.53 -11.18 -5.94
N VAL A 86 -14.70 -11.46 -5.35
CA VAL A 86 -15.64 -10.42 -4.89
C VAL A 86 -15.01 -9.54 -3.81
N PHE A 87 -14.30 -10.14 -2.85
CA PHE A 87 -13.53 -9.40 -1.85
C PHE A 87 -12.46 -8.51 -2.50
N GLY A 88 -11.69 -9.06 -3.45
CA GLY A 88 -10.65 -8.32 -4.17
C GLY A 88 -11.22 -7.15 -4.95
N LEU A 89 -12.33 -7.33 -5.67
CA LEU A 89 -13.00 -6.23 -6.36
C LEU A 89 -13.50 -5.15 -5.39
N ALA A 90 -14.07 -5.55 -4.25
CA ALA A 90 -14.51 -4.60 -3.22
C ALA A 90 -13.34 -3.84 -2.58
N PHE A 91 -12.17 -4.45 -2.52
CA PHE A 91 -10.95 -3.82 -2.01
C PHE A 91 -10.28 -2.93 -3.08
N PHE A 92 -9.94 -3.48 -4.24
CA PHE A 92 -9.11 -2.78 -5.22
C PHE A 92 -9.88 -1.76 -6.07
N ALA A 93 -11.17 -1.96 -6.35
CA ALA A 93 -11.89 -1.01 -7.18
C ALA A 93 -11.95 0.41 -6.57
N PRO A 94 -12.34 0.60 -5.29
CA PRO A 94 -12.30 1.93 -4.70
C PRO A 94 -10.87 2.44 -4.48
N LEU A 95 -9.94 1.57 -4.06
CA LEU A 95 -8.55 1.95 -3.79
C LEU A 95 -7.85 2.50 -5.03
N LEU A 96 -8.04 1.85 -6.19
CA LEU A 96 -7.36 2.17 -7.45
C LEU A 96 -8.17 3.11 -8.35
N HIS A 97 -9.24 3.73 -7.85
CA HIS A 97 -10.09 4.61 -8.65
C HIS A 97 -9.33 5.78 -9.31
N PHE A 98 -8.21 6.19 -8.72
CA PHE A 98 -7.34 7.22 -9.27
C PHE A 98 -6.82 6.89 -10.68
N ILE A 99 -6.72 5.60 -11.05
CA ILE A 99 -6.35 5.17 -12.41
C ILE A 99 -7.42 5.58 -13.43
N ALA A 100 -8.73 5.50 -13.08
CA ALA A 100 -9.79 5.96 -13.95
C ALA A 100 -9.70 7.47 -14.20
N VAL A 101 -9.32 8.23 -13.16
CA VAL A 101 -9.10 9.67 -13.24
C VAL A 101 -7.91 9.97 -14.15
N ALA A 102 -6.75 9.34 -13.91
CA ALA A 102 -5.53 9.56 -14.69
C ALA A 102 -5.68 9.19 -16.17
N MET A 103 -6.42 8.13 -16.48
CA MET A 103 -6.65 7.69 -17.87
C MET A 103 -7.80 8.42 -18.57
N GLY A 104 -8.61 9.18 -17.83
CA GLY A 104 -9.83 9.80 -18.36
C GLY A 104 -10.88 8.78 -18.84
N ASN A 105 -10.75 7.50 -18.46
CA ASN A 105 -11.70 6.43 -18.77
C ASN A 105 -11.59 5.27 -17.76
N PRO A 106 -12.68 4.48 -17.55
CA PRO A 106 -12.69 3.43 -16.54
C PRO A 106 -12.05 2.09 -16.98
N ILE A 107 -11.65 1.92 -18.24
CA ILE A 107 -11.26 0.60 -18.77
C ILE A 107 -9.98 0.10 -18.09
N GLY A 108 -8.92 0.92 -18.05
CA GLY A 108 -7.66 0.56 -17.40
C GLY A 108 -7.81 0.30 -15.91
N TRP A 109 -8.59 1.14 -15.23
CA TRP A 109 -8.96 0.93 -13.84
C TRP A 109 -9.68 -0.39 -13.60
N ALA A 110 -10.72 -0.69 -14.38
CA ALA A 110 -11.48 -1.92 -14.23
C ALA A 110 -10.62 -3.16 -14.49
N ALA A 111 -9.76 -3.10 -15.53
CA ALA A 111 -8.84 -4.17 -15.88
C ALA A 111 -7.81 -4.42 -14.74
N LEU A 112 -7.21 -3.35 -14.19
CA LEU A 112 -6.25 -3.47 -13.10
C LEU A 112 -6.93 -3.95 -11.81
N ALA A 113 -8.08 -3.40 -11.45
CA ALA A 113 -8.83 -3.83 -10.27
C ALA A 113 -9.24 -5.32 -10.35
N LEU A 114 -9.67 -5.78 -11.52
CA LEU A 114 -9.96 -7.20 -11.77
C LEU A 114 -8.69 -8.05 -11.68
N PHE A 115 -7.58 -7.60 -12.27
CA PHE A 115 -6.31 -8.30 -12.22
C PHE A 115 -5.81 -8.48 -10.79
N GLU A 116 -5.84 -7.43 -9.99
CA GLU A 116 -5.49 -7.47 -8.57
C GLU A 116 -6.45 -8.36 -7.76
N ALA A 117 -7.73 -8.36 -8.09
CA ALA A 117 -8.74 -9.21 -7.45
C ALA A 117 -8.55 -10.71 -7.75
N LEU A 118 -7.92 -11.08 -8.87
CA LEU A 118 -7.57 -12.48 -9.16
C LEU A 118 -6.59 -13.06 -8.15
N TYR A 119 -5.66 -12.27 -7.60
CA TYR A 119 -4.79 -12.72 -6.51
C TYR A 119 -5.60 -13.05 -5.24
N MET A 120 -6.68 -12.32 -4.97
CA MET A 120 -7.57 -12.63 -3.85
C MET A 120 -8.40 -13.90 -4.12
N ALA A 121 -8.70 -14.20 -5.38
CA ALA A 121 -9.29 -15.50 -5.74
C ALA A 121 -8.30 -16.66 -5.49
N VAL A 122 -7.01 -16.47 -5.82
CA VAL A 122 -5.93 -17.43 -5.50
C VAL A 122 -5.82 -17.63 -3.98
N LEU A 123 -5.84 -16.54 -3.20
CA LEU A 123 -5.87 -16.62 -1.74
C LEU A 123 -7.09 -17.43 -1.24
N GLY A 124 -8.26 -17.20 -1.83
CA GLY A 124 -9.50 -17.92 -1.48
C GLY A 124 -9.36 -19.43 -1.70
N VAL A 125 -8.83 -19.84 -2.85
CA VAL A 125 -8.55 -21.27 -3.15
C VAL A 125 -7.51 -21.83 -2.18
N SER A 126 -6.43 -21.12 -1.95
CA SER A 126 -5.32 -21.52 -1.05
C SER A 126 -5.83 -21.74 0.37
N TRP A 127 -6.59 -20.79 0.91
CA TRP A 127 -7.19 -20.93 2.24
C TRP A 127 -8.22 -22.06 2.31
N SER A 128 -9.03 -22.25 1.27
CA SER A 128 -9.97 -23.38 1.20
C SER A 128 -9.27 -24.75 1.27
N LEU A 129 -8.11 -24.90 0.64
CA LEU A 129 -7.30 -26.14 0.71
C LEU A 129 -6.69 -26.33 2.10
N VAL A 130 -6.04 -25.30 2.61
CA VAL A 130 -5.25 -25.35 3.85
C VAL A 130 -6.17 -25.49 5.08
N SER A 131 -7.24 -24.70 5.16
CA SER A 131 -8.14 -24.72 6.32
C SER A 131 -8.87 -26.06 6.58
N ARG A 132 -8.85 -26.96 5.60
CA ARG A 132 -9.43 -28.31 5.70
C ARG A 132 -8.45 -29.38 6.15
N MET A 133 -7.17 -29.06 6.33
CA MET A 133 -6.19 -30.06 6.80
C MET A 133 -6.57 -30.57 8.19
N PRO A 134 -6.44 -31.88 8.48
CA PRO A 134 -6.82 -32.48 9.78
C PRO A 134 -6.19 -31.77 10.98
N VAL A 135 -4.93 -31.35 10.83
CA VAL A 135 -4.18 -30.64 11.88
C VAL A 135 -4.81 -29.29 12.24
N LEU A 136 -5.55 -28.65 11.32
CA LEU A 136 -6.20 -27.35 11.52
C LEU A 136 -7.69 -27.48 11.92
N THR A 137 -8.23 -28.70 11.87
CA THR A 137 -9.64 -29.00 12.25
C THR A 137 -9.74 -29.88 13.49
N ALA A 138 -8.62 -30.14 14.17
CA ALA A 138 -8.58 -30.97 15.36
C ALA A 138 -9.34 -30.35 16.54
N ASP A 139 -10.11 -31.19 17.25
CA ASP A 139 -10.84 -30.85 18.48
C ASP A 139 -10.16 -31.46 19.72
N GLY A 140 -10.70 -31.18 20.91
CA GLY A 140 -10.20 -31.69 22.17
C GLY A 140 -8.77 -31.25 22.49
N PRO A 141 -7.86 -32.15 22.88
CA PRO A 141 -6.46 -31.80 23.24
C PRO A 141 -5.67 -31.13 22.11
N GLY A 142 -6.09 -31.29 20.85
CA GLY A 142 -5.49 -30.67 19.66
C GLY A 142 -6.04 -29.29 19.32
N ALA A 143 -7.15 -28.86 19.93
CA ALA A 143 -7.87 -27.64 19.54
C ALA A 143 -7.01 -26.37 19.60
N GLY A 144 -6.16 -26.20 20.62
CA GLY A 144 -5.26 -25.06 20.75
C GLY A 144 -4.22 -24.99 19.63
N ARG A 145 -3.66 -26.15 19.24
CA ARG A 145 -2.71 -26.23 18.11
C ARG A 145 -3.40 -25.94 16.78
N ALA A 146 -4.62 -26.45 16.60
CA ALA A 146 -5.40 -26.19 15.40
C ALA A 146 -5.75 -24.71 15.27
N LEU A 147 -6.12 -24.03 16.36
CA LEU A 147 -6.37 -22.60 16.41
C LEU A 147 -5.10 -21.80 16.01
N ALA A 148 -3.98 -22.05 16.67
CA ALA A 148 -2.72 -21.39 16.35
C ALA A 148 -2.29 -21.65 14.88
N GLY A 149 -2.44 -22.88 14.42
CA GLY A 149 -2.18 -23.26 13.04
C GLY A 149 -3.04 -22.48 12.04
N ARG A 150 -4.34 -22.27 12.31
CA ARG A 150 -5.22 -21.47 11.44
C ARG A 150 -4.79 -20.01 11.39
N VAL A 151 -4.48 -19.41 12.54
CA VAL A 151 -4.02 -18.02 12.62
C VAL A 151 -2.75 -17.82 11.80
N VAL A 152 -1.73 -18.63 12.05
CA VAL A 152 -0.44 -18.52 11.35
C VAL A 152 -0.58 -18.84 9.86
N SER A 153 -1.28 -19.92 9.51
CA SER A 153 -1.42 -20.32 8.10
C SER A 153 -2.15 -19.26 7.27
N PHE A 154 -3.21 -18.64 7.80
CA PHE A 154 -3.90 -17.57 7.08
C PHE A 154 -3.01 -16.36 6.86
N ALA A 155 -2.30 -15.91 7.91
CA ALA A 155 -1.39 -14.78 7.81
C ALA A 155 -0.25 -15.02 6.82
N VAL A 156 0.35 -16.22 6.83
CA VAL A 156 1.40 -16.63 5.88
C VAL A 156 0.86 -16.66 4.44
N LEU A 157 -0.34 -17.22 4.23
CA LEU A 157 -0.95 -17.24 2.89
C LEU A 157 -1.25 -15.82 2.38
N TRP A 158 -1.73 -14.92 3.25
CA TRP A 158 -1.94 -13.52 2.88
C TRP A 158 -0.63 -12.86 2.45
N CYS A 159 0.42 -12.96 3.27
CA CYS A 159 1.73 -12.40 2.97
C CYS A 159 2.31 -12.95 1.66
N GLY A 160 2.21 -14.26 1.44
CA GLY A 160 2.71 -14.88 0.21
C GLY A 160 1.98 -14.41 -1.05
N VAL A 161 0.66 -14.23 -0.97
CA VAL A 161 -0.13 -13.71 -2.10
C VAL A 161 0.12 -12.22 -2.31
N GLU A 162 0.25 -11.43 -1.24
CA GLU A 162 0.58 -10.00 -1.34
C GLU A 162 1.98 -9.79 -1.93
N GLU A 163 2.97 -10.58 -1.52
CA GLU A 163 4.32 -10.48 -2.07
C GLU A 163 4.35 -10.88 -3.55
N LEU A 164 3.66 -11.97 -3.93
CA LEU A 164 3.51 -12.37 -5.32
C LEU A 164 2.89 -11.25 -6.17
N ARG A 165 1.80 -10.64 -5.72
CA ARG A 165 1.12 -9.53 -6.37
C ARG A 165 2.02 -8.29 -6.52
N SER A 166 2.84 -8.04 -5.52
CA SER A 166 3.72 -6.88 -5.45
C SER A 166 5.00 -7.03 -6.27
N SER A 167 5.30 -8.23 -6.78
CA SER A 167 6.55 -8.52 -7.50
C SER A 167 6.34 -9.10 -8.90
N TRP A 168 5.19 -9.69 -9.23
CA TRP A 168 4.93 -10.37 -10.49
C TRP A 168 3.50 -10.12 -11.00
N PRO A 169 3.31 -10.00 -12.34
CA PRO A 169 4.29 -9.88 -13.42
C PRO A 169 4.82 -8.43 -13.56
N TRP A 170 5.81 -8.24 -14.42
CA TRP A 170 6.38 -6.93 -14.79
C TRP A 170 6.82 -6.05 -13.61
N GLY A 171 7.31 -6.68 -12.55
CA GLY A 171 7.68 -5.98 -11.31
C GLY A 171 6.54 -5.85 -10.29
N GLY A 172 5.33 -6.33 -10.63
CA GLY A 172 4.17 -6.29 -9.76
C GLY A 172 3.52 -4.91 -9.64
N PHE A 173 2.48 -4.84 -8.80
CA PHE A 173 1.80 -3.59 -8.48
C PHE A 173 1.59 -3.50 -6.96
N PRO A 174 2.53 -2.90 -6.21
CA PRO A 174 2.53 -2.92 -4.74
C PRO A 174 1.53 -1.96 -4.08
N PHE A 175 0.82 -1.11 -4.82
CA PHE A 175 -0.29 -0.32 -4.27
C PHE A 175 -1.32 -1.26 -3.63
N GLY A 176 -1.80 -0.89 -2.44
CA GLY A 176 -2.68 -1.75 -1.64
C GLY A 176 -1.94 -2.82 -0.82
N ARG A 177 -0.60 -2.75 -0.64
CA ARG A 177 0.07 -3.47 0.46
C ARG A 177 -0.51 -3.00 1.80
N LEU A 178 -0.88 -3.94 2.68
CA LEU A 178 -1.48 -3.57 3.98
C LEU A 178 -0.57 -2.68 4.82
N ALA A 179 0.74 -2.78 4.64
CA ALA A 179 1.71 -1.92 5.30
C ALA A 179 1.42 -0.42 5.08
N PHE A 180 1.01 -0.03 3.87
CA PHE A 180 0.77 1.37 3.53
C PHE A 180 -0.53 1.93 4.14
N ALA A 181 -1.45 1.07 4.58
CA ALA A 181 -2.60 1.47 5.37
C ALA A 181 -2.25 1.72 6.85
N MET A 182 -1.01 1.44 7.26
CA MET A 182 -0.58 1.52 8.66
C MET A 182 0.20 2.80 8.99
N ALA A 183 0.21 3.79 8.11
CA ALA A 183 0.93 5.05 8.33
C ALA A 183 0.49 5.81 9.61
N ASP A 184 -0.78 5.70 9.99
CA ASP A 184 -1.35 6.27 11.22
C ASP A 184 -1.60 5.21 12.32
N ALA A 185 -1.17 3.98 12.09
CA ALA A 185 -1.38 2.91 13.06
C ALA A 185 -0.30 2.91 14.15
N PRO A 186 -0.64 2.53 15.39
CA PRO A 186 0.32 2.45 16.50
C PRO A 186 1.45 1.44 16.24
N MET A 187 1.29 0.56 15.26
CA MET A 187 2.28 -0.45 14.91
C MET A 187 3.27 0.00 13.81
N LEU A 188 3.21 1.23 13.34
CA LEU A 188 4.09 1.73 12.27
C LEU A 188 5.59 1.54 12.58
N SER A 189 6.00 1.73 13.85
CA SER A 189 7.40 1.53 14.29
C SER A 189 7.95 0.14 13.95
N PHE A 190 7.10 -0.88 13.81
CA PHE A 190 7.52 -2.22 13.44
C PHE A 190 8.08 -2.30 12.00
N ALA A 191 7.81 -1.31 11.15
CA ALA A 191 8.38 -1.24 9.81
C ALA A 191 9.92 -1.24 9.82
N ALA A 192 10.56 -0.57 10.81
CA ALA A 192 12.01 -0.56 10.96
C ALA A 192 12.60 -1.96 11.27
N TYR A 193 11.78 -2.88 11.79
CA TYR A 193 12.19 -4.22 12.20
C TYR A 193 11.78 -5.30 11.20
N GLY A 194 10.56 -5.26 10.71
CA GLY A 194 9.98 -6.30 9.86
C GLY A 194 9.79 -5.89 8.40
N GLY A 195 10.03 -4.63 8.05
CA GLY A 195 9.73 -4.08 6.72
C GLY A 195 8.22 -4.02 6.46
N SER A 196 7.85 -3.70 5.22
CA SER A 196 6.44 -3.70 4.81
C SER A 196 5.80 -5.07 4.97
N ILE A 197 6.52 -6.15 4.68
CA ILE A 197 5.98 -7.52 4.82
C ILE A 197 5.71 -7.90 6.27
N GLY A 198 6.53 -7.37 7.22
CA GLY A 198 6.32 -7.58 8.65
C GLY A 198 5.08 -6.86 9.16
N LEU A 199 4.82 -5.62 8.72
CA LEU A 199 3.56 -4.91 9.01
C LEU A 199 2.35 -5.66 8.47
N THR A 200 2.41 -6.12 7.22
CA THR A 200 1.36 -6.96 6.62
C THR A 200 1.10 -8.22 7.45
N LEU A 201 2.16 -8.90 7.88
CA LEU A 201 2.05 -10.09 8.74
C LEU A 201 1.34 -9.78 10.05
N LEU A 202 1.69 -8.67 10.72
CA LEU A 202 1.01 -8.24 11.96
C LEU A 202 -0.49 -8.00 11.73
N VAL A 203 -0.86 -7.25 10.68
CA VAL A 203 -2.27 -6.97 10.36
C VAL A 203 -3.04 -8.27 10.11
N ALA A 204 -2.45 -9.21 9.35
CA ALA A 204 -3.07 -10.49 9.06
C ALA A 204 -3.22 -11.38 10.32
N LEU A 205 -2.21 -11.39 11.20
CA LEU A 205 -2.28 -12.08 12.50
C LEU A 205 -3.37 -11.49 13.39
N ILE A 206 -3.46 -10.16 13.48
CA ILE A 206 -4.50 -9.48 14.27
C ILE A 206 -5.88 -9.88 13.74
N GLY A 207 -6.13 -9.81 12.44
CA GLY A 207 -7.41 -10.18 11.84
C GLY A 207 -7.79 -11.65 12.10
N ALA A 208 -6.82 -12.57 11.95
CA ALA A 208 -7.03 -13.98 12.24
C ALA A 208 -7.31 -14.24 13.74
N CYS A 209 -6.58 -13.57 14.64
CA CYS A 209 -6.82 -13.64 16.09
C CYS A 209 -8.20 -13.09 16.48
N MET A 210 -8.65 -11.98 15.87
CA MET A 210 -9.98 -11.41 16.09
C MET A 210 -11.09 -12.42 15.72
N LEU A 211 -10.96 -13.11 14.58
CA LEU A 211 -11.91 -14.15 14.19
C LEU A 211 -11.92 -15.31 15.18
N GLU A 212 -10.75 -15.83 15.56
CA GLU A 212 -10.66 -16.98 16.47
C GLU A 212 -11.14 -16.60 17.88
N ALA A 213 -10.90 -15.36 18.35
CA ALA A 213 -11.46 -14.85 19.60
C ALA A 213 -13.00 -14.82 19.54
N ALA A 214 -13.58 -14.31 18.46
CA ALA A 214 -15.04 -14.28 18.28
C ALA A 214 -15.65 -15.69 18.24
N ARG A 215 -14.97 -16.67 17.64
CA ARG A 215 -15.39 -18.09 17.62
C ARG A 215 -15.32 -18.71 18.99
N ALA A 216 -14.21 -18.49 19.71
CA ALA A 216 -14.01 -19.01 21.04
C ALA A 216 -15.04 -18.46 22.04
N LEU A 217 -15.39 -17.17 21.94
CA LEU A 217 -16.48 -16.57 22.73
C LEU A 217 -17.82 -17.22 22.46
N ARG A 218 -18.18 -17.45 21.19
CA ARG A 218 -19.43 -18.15 20.83
C ARG A 218 -19.46 -19.57 21.34
N ALA A 219 -18.33 -20.25 21.35
CA ALA A 219 -18.18 -21.61 21.89
C ALA A 219 -18.02 -21.64 23.42
N ARG A 220 -18.03 -20.49 24.09
CA ARG A 220 -17.80 -20.34 25.55
C ARG A 220 -16.43 -20.85 26.02
N ALA A 221 -15.45 -20.92 25.11
CA ALA A 221 -14.05 -21.27 25.38
C ALA A 221 -13.29 -20.02 25.83
N LEU A 222 -13.59 -19.52 27.04
CA LEU A 222 -13.13 -18.21 27.52
C LEU A 222 -11.60 -18.07 27.54
N LEU A 223 -10.86 -19.13 27.89
CA LEU A 223 -9.40 -19.10 27.89
C LEU A 223 -8.85 -18.90 26.48
N SER A 224 -9.37 -19.61 25.49
CA SER A 224 -8.96 -19.45 24.09
C SER A 224 -9.32 -18.06 23.56
N ALA A 225 -10.47 -17.53 23.93
CA ALA A 225 -10.87 -16.17 23.58
C ALA A 225 -9.93 -15.13 24.20
N LEU A 226 -9.58 -15.28 25.48
CA LEU A 226 -8.66 -14.40 26.17
C LEU A 226 -7.26 -14.45 25.52
N VAL A 227 -6.71 -15.63 25.28
CA VAL A 227 -5.38 -15.81 24.68
C VAL A 227 -5.32 -15.14 23.30
N THR A 228 -6.30 -15.40 22.41
CA THR A 228 -6.30 -14.81 21.07
C THR A 228 -6.51 -13.30 21.08
N ALA A 229 -7.38 -12.79 21.95
CA ALA A 229 -7.56 -11.35 22.14
C ALA A 229 -6.30 -10.69 22.68
N THR A 230 -5.62 -11.32 23.65
CA THR A 230 -4.34 -10.82 24.19
C THR A 230 -3.26 -10.84 23.10
N CYS A 231 -3.14 -11.89 22.29
CA CYS A 231 -2.20 -11.92 21.15
C CYS A 231 -2.47 -10.78 20.17
N ALA A 232 -3.73 -10.52 19.80
CA ALA A 232 -4.08 -9.41 18.94
C ALA A 232 -3.73 -8.06 19.59
N GLY A 233 -4.05 -7.88 20.86
CA GLY A 233 -3.70 -6.67 21.63
C GLY A 233 -2.20 -6.43 21.73
N LEU A 234 -1.42 -7.48 21.96
CA LEU A 234 0.04 -7.39 21.99
C LEU A 234 0.63 -7.08 20.63
N ALA A 235 0.08 -7.64 19.53
CA ALA A 235 0.52 -7.32 18.17
C ALA A 235 0.31 -5.83 17.83
N VAL A 236 -0.69 -5.18 18.42
CA VAL A 236 -0.91 -3.73 18.28
C VAL A 236 -0.01 -2.93 19.23
N ALA A 237 0.12 -3.37 20.48
CA ALA A 237 0.74 -2.58 21.55
C ALA A 237 2.27 -2.76 21.65
N ALA A 238 2.81 -3.95 21.35
CA ALA A 238 4.25 -4.19 21.47
C ALA A 238 5.09 -3.26 20.56
N PRO A 239 4.67 -2.95 19.32
CA PRO A 239 5.39 -1.99 18.49
C PRO A 239 5.53 -0.59 19.10
N LEU A 240 4.61 -0.15 19.96
CA LEU A 240 4.68 1.18 20.61
C LEU A 240 5.92 1.38 21.49
N VAL A 241 6.49 0.29 22.00
CA VAL A 241 7.70 0.33 22.85
C VAL A 241 8.98 0.02 22.06
N LEU A 242 8.87 -0.28 20.77
CA LEU A 242 10.04 -0.49 19.93
C LEU A 242 10.72 0.85 19.63
N PRO A 243 12.02 0.99 19.91
CA PRO A 243 12.71 2.22 19.60
C PRO A 243 12.83 2.42 18.09
N VAL A 244 12.45 3.60 17.63
CA VAL A 244 12.78 4.08 16.28
C VAL A 244 13.76 5.22 16.48
N ASP A 245 15.01 4.98 16.10
CA ASP A 245 16.03 6.00 16.16
C ASP A 245 15.81 7.02 15.03
N SER A 246 15.77 8.29 15.42
CA SER A 246 15.56 9.43 14.51
C SER A 246 16.66 10.48 14.62
N ALA A 247 17.74 10.18 15.33
CA ALA A 247 18.84 11.13 15.49
C ALA A 247 19.50 11.44 14.13
N ALA A 248 19.81 12.68 13.89
CA ALA A 248 20.63 13.11 12.76
C ALA A 248 22.10 12.75 13.07
N GLU A 249 22.56 11.59 12.60
CA GLU A 249 23.89 11.03 12.92
C GLU A 249 25.03 11.85 12.28
N ASP A 250 24.76 12.33 11.05
CA ASP A 250 25.75 12.97 10.19
C ASP A 250 25.39 14.44 9.86
N GLY A 251 24.70 15.09 10.78
CA GLY A 251 24.23 16.47 10.64
C GLY A 251 22.90 16.56 9.88
N THR A 252 22.64 17.70 9.27
CA THR A 252 21.40 17.99 8.55
C THR A 252 21.70 18.58 7.18
N LEU A 253 20.87 18.28 6.19
CA LEU A 253 20.87 18.91 4.89
C LEU A 253 19.76 19.97 4.85
N ARG A 254 20.11 21.22 4.56
CA ARG A 254 19.15 22.30 4.43
C ARG A 254 18.53 22.31 3.04
N VAL A 255 17.32 21.78 2.94
CA VAL A 255 16.61 21.58 1.67
C VAL A 255 15.54 22.65 1.44
N GLY A 256 15.41 23.10 0.19
CA GLY A 256 14.25 23.82 -0.32
C GLY A 256 13.43 22.90 -1.22
N ALA A 257 12.24 22.48 -0.80
CA ALA A 257 11.35 21.64 -1.61
C ALA A 257 10.29 22.51 -2.29
N VAL A 258 10.28 22.53 -3.64
CA VAL A 258 9.50 23.48 -4.43
C VAL A 258 8.36 22.78 -5.18
N GLN A 259 7.12 23.17 -4.90
CA GLN A 259 5.91 22.81 -5.62
C GLN A 259 5.51 23.96 -6.53
N GLY A 260 5.79 23.84 -7.84
CA GLY A 260 5.56 24.92 -8.81
C GLY A 260 4.09 25.07 -9.21
N ASN A 261 3.28 24.02 -9.03
CA ASN A 261 1.93 23.89 -9.55
C ASN A 261 1.87 23.79 -11.10
N VAL A 262 0.78 23.26 -11.60
CA VAL A 262 0.48 23.14 -13.05
C VAL A 262 -0.93 23.64 -13.27
N ALA A 263 -1.22 24.27 -14.41
CA ALA A 263 -2.57 24.67 -14.78
C ALA A 263 -3.53 23.46 -14.76
N LYS A 264 -4.75 23.65 -14.29
CA LYS A 264 -5.74 22.56 -14.14
C LYS A 264 -6.19 21.96 -15.47
N ASP A 265 -6.06 22.70 -16.56
CA ASP A 265 -6.43 22.25 -17.90
C ASP A 265 -5.19 21.64 -18.59
N PHE A 266 -5.09 20.31 -18.49
CA PHE A 266 -3.96 19.53 -19.00
C PHE A 266 -3.73 19.69 -20.51
N GLU A 267 -4.79 19.93 -21.30
CA GLU A 267 -4.69 20.19 -22.74
C GLU A 267 -4.02 21.56 -23.02
N ASP A 268 -4.26 22.56 -22.18
CA ASP A 268 -3.62 23.87 -22.30
C ASP A 268 -2.15 23.89 -21.85
N ALA A 269 -1.77 23.03 -20.90
CA ALA A 269 -0.38 22.92 -20.44
C ALA A 269 0.57 22.45 -21.55
N PHE A 270 0.10 21.55 -22.46
CA PHE A 270 0.89 21.09 -23.60
C PHE A 270 1.14 22.19 -24.64
N ASN A 271 0.25 23.17 -24.72
CA ASN A 271 0.38 24.31 -25.65
C ASN A 271 1.24 25.46 -25.12
N ARG A 272 1.64 25.41 -23.84
CA ARG A 272 2.43 26.43 -23.15
C ARG A 272 3.77 25.85 -22.69
N ALA A 273 4.62 25.49 -23.67
CA ALA A 273 5.98 25.04 -23.38
C ALA A 273 6.70 26.00 -22.42
N LEU A 274 7.37 25.48 -21.41
CA LEU A 274 8.08 26.15 -20.34
C LEU A 274 7.22 26.71 -19.18
N GLU A 275 5.87 26.61 -19.22
CA GLU A 275 5.06 27.12 -18.11
C GLU A 275 5.33 26.40 -16.78
N VAL A 276 5.49 25.07 -16.81
CA VAL A 276 5.79 24.30 -15.59
C VAL A 276 7.18 24.64 -15.08
N THR A 277 8.16 24.73 -15.98
CA THR A 277 9.53 25.12 -15.65
C THR A 277 9.58 26.52 -15.05
N ASP A 278 8.89 27.49 -15.66
CA ASP A 278 8.81 28.87 -15.19
C ASP A 278 8.11 29.00 -13.83
N ASN A 279 7.04 28.26 -13.61
CA ASN A 279 6.35 28.22 -12.31
C ASN A 279 7.27 27.73 -11.18
N HIS A 280 8.11 26.73 -11.45
CA HIS A 280 9.08 26.24 -10.47
C HIS A 280 10.23 27.24 -10.27
N ALA A 281 10.71 27.90 -11.35
CA ALA A 281 11.72 28.95 -11.27
C ALA A 281 11.22 30.12 -10.41
N GLN A 282 10.03 30.65 -10.71
CA GLN A 282 9.42 31.75 -9.93
C GLN A 282 9.18 31.39 -8.46
N ALA A 283 8.80 30.11 -8.17
CA ALA A 283 8.66 29.66 -6.79
C ALA A 283 10.02 29.59 -6.09
N THR A 284 11.07 29.21 -6.81
CA THR A 284 12.45 29.20 -6.30
C THR A 284 12.97 30.61 -6.05
N ASP A 285 12.69 31.57 -6.94
CA ASP A 285 13.08 32.97 -6.75
C ASP A 285 12.46 33.56 -5.48
N ARG A 286 11.17 33.26 -5.23
CA ARG A 286 10.51 33.68 -4.00
C ARG A 286 11.11 33.01 -2.77
N LEU A 287 11.37 31.71 -2.84
CA LEU A 287 12.04 30.97 -1.77
C LEU A 287 13.42 31.58 -1.45
N ALA A 288 14.22 31.88 -2.49
CA ALA A 288 15.53 32.52 -2.35
C ALA A 288 15.43 33.91 -1.72
N ALA A 289 14.41 34.71 -2.08
CA ALA A 289 14.15 36.01 -1.48
C ALA A 289 13.80 35.91 0.02
N ASP A 290 13.05 34.88 0.40
CA ASP A 290 12.61 34.67 1.79
C ASP A 290 13.73 34.15 2.69
N VAL A 291 14.55 33.21 2.20
CA VAL A 291 15.60 32.56 3.02
C VAL A 291 17.00 33.20 2.85
N GLY A 292 17.21 33.96 1.79
CA GLY A 292 18.51 34.51 1.39
C GLY A 292 19.32 33.54 0.51
N SER A 293 19.98 34.10 -0.53
CA SER A 293 20.82 33.32 -1.45
C SER A 293 21.98 32.65 -0.70
N GLY A 294 22.28 31.39 -1.05
CA GLY A 294 23.34 30.59 -0.44
C GLY A 294 23.04 30.02 0.94
N ASN A 295 21.79 30.18 1.43
CA ASN A 295 21.36 29.61 2.71
C ASN A 295 20.67 28.24 2.56
N LEU A 296 20.68 27.64 1.38
CA LEU A 296 20.19 26.27 1.12
C LEU A 296 21.37 25.43 0.59
N ASP A 297 21.41 24.15 0.95
CA ASP A 297 22.36 23.20 0.37
C ASP A 297 21.87 22.66 -0.97
N VAL A 298 20.55 22.55 -1.15
CA VAL A 298 19.92 22.08 -2.38
C VAL A 298 18.48 22.55 -2.48
N VAL A 299 18.05 22.86 -3.69
CA VAL A 299 16.63 23.01 -4.04
C VAL A 299 16.17 21.76 -4.77
N ILE A 300 15.02 21.21 -4.41
CA ILE A 300 14.48 20.00 -5.03
C ILE A 300 13.17 20.35 -5.74
N TRP A 301 13.17 20.15 -7.06
CA TRP A 301 11.99 20.23 -7.91
C TRP A 301 11.41 18.84 -8.13
N PRO A 302 10.11 18.70 -8.41
CA PRO A 302 9.46 17.39 -8.60
C PRO A 302 9.81 16.71 -9.92
N GLU A 303 9.27 15.51 -10.10
CA GLU A 303 9.28 14.77 -11.36
C GLU A 303 8.67 15.60 -12.49
N ASN A 304 9.31 15.62 -13.67
CA ASN A 304 8.85 16.35 -14.87
C ASN A 304 8.63 17.86 -14.62
N ALA A 305 9.38 18.46 -13.72
CA ALA A 305 9.34 19.91 -13.47
C ALA A 305 9.89 20.73 -14.63
N ALA A 306 10.79 20.14 -15.42
CA ALA A 306 11.24 20.73 -16.69
C ALA A 306 10.39 20.17 -17.84
N ASP A 307 9.58 21.03 -18.47
CA ASP A 307 8.75 20.69 -19.64
C ASP A 307 9.60 20.24 -20.84
N LEU A 308 10.74 20.91 -21.01
CA LEU A 308 11.73 20.62 -22.00
C LEU A 308 13.04 20.27 -21.31
N ASP A 309 13.67 19.19 -21.76
CA ASP A 309 14.94 18.76 -21.17
C ASP A 309 16.01 19.85 -21.25
N PRO A 310 16.51 20.35 -20.09
CA PRO A 310 17.46 21.47 -20.06
C PRO A 310 18.82 21.12 -20.66
N ARG A 311 19.14 19.83 -20.79
CA ARG A 311 20.40 19.38 -21.45
C ARG A 311 20.36 19.61 -22.95
N THR A 312 19.18 19.74 -23.54
CA THR A 312 18.95 19.86 -24.98
C THR A 312 18.28 21.19 -25.37
N HIS A 313 17.57 21.86 -24.44
CA HIS A 313 16.82 23.09 -24.72
C HIS A 313 17.34 24.27 -23.91
N ARG A 314 17.96 25.24 -24.60
CA ARG A 314 18.58 26.43 -23.99
C ARG A 314 17.60 27.29 -23.18
N SER A 315 16.33 27.37 -23.58
CA SER A 315 15.34 28.17 -22.87
C SER A 315 15.00 27.56 -21.48
N SER A 316 14.85 26.25 -21.40
CA SER A 316 14.66 25.55 -20.13
C SER A 316 15.92 25.68 -19.26
N ALA A 317 17.09 25.44 -19.85
CA ALA A 317 18.39 25.63 -19.18
C ALA A 317 18.54 27.02 -18.55
N ALA A 318 18.18 28.08 -19.29
CA ALA A 318 18.32 29.46 -18.82
C ALA A 318 17.42 29.77 -17.63
N LEU A 319 16.17 29.26 -17.61
CA LEU A 319 15.24 29.41 -16.48
C LEU A 319 15.76 28.71 -15.22
N ILE A 320 16.22 27.47 -15.38
CA ILE A 320 16.74 26.67 -14.27
C ILE A 320 18.03 27.28 -13.71
N ASP A 321 18.94 27.72 -14.59
CA ASP A 321 20.20 28.34 -14.19
C ASP A 321 19.98 29.68 -13.46
N SER A 322 19.04 30.51 -13.94
CA SER A 322 18.63 31.74 -13.26
C SER A 322 18.11 31.46 -11.85
N ALA A 323 17.24 30.48 -11.70
CA ALA A 323 16.71 30.09 -10.41
C ALA A 323 17.77 29.51 -9.46
N ALA A 324 18.70 28.69 -10.00
CA ALA A 324 19.82 28.15 -9.24
C ALA A 324 20.79 29.25 -8.77
N GLN A 325 21.08 30.26 -9.63
CA GLN A 325 21.87 31.42 -9.24
C GLN A 325 21.17 32.27 -8.18
N ALA A 326 19.85 32.50 -8.31
CA ALA A 326 19.07 33.22 -7.29
C ALA A 326 19.10 32.51 -5.94
N ALA A 327 18.94 31.20 -5.93
CA ALA A 327 19.03 30.39 -4.71
C ALA A 327 20.45 30.31 -4.15
N GLY A 328 21.48 30.45 -5.00
CA GLY A 328 22.88 30.22 -4.64
C GLY A 328 23.15 28.76 -4.25
N ALA A 329 22.38 27.83 -4.80
CA ALA A 329 22.43 26.42 -4.48
C ALA A 329 22.10 25.57 -5.73
N PRO A 330 22.58 24.31 -5.82
CA PRO A 330 22.19 23.40 -6.89
C PRO A 330 20.69 23.08 -6.84
N ILE A 331 20.10 22.88 -8.03
CA ILE A 331 18.70 22.43 -8.16
C ILE A 331 18.70 20.98 -8.66
N MET A 332 18.00 20.10 -7.95
CA MET A 332 17.62 18.80 -8.48
C MET A 332 16.34 18.97 -9.30
N VAL A 333 16.38 18.71 -10.59
CA VAL A 333 15.26 18.94 -11.52
C VAL A 333 14.84 17.67 -12.23
N GLY A 334 13.54 17.35 -12.18
CA GLY A 334 12.95 16.25 -12.95
C GLY A 334 12.79 16.61 -14.41
N ALA A 335 13.36 15.80 -15.31
CA ALA A 335 13.33 16.01 -16.76
C ALA A 335 13.11 14.71 -17.53
N VAL A 336 12.46 14.79 -18.69
CA VAL A 336 12.29 13.65 -19.60
C VAL A 336 13.23 13.79 -20.77
N LEU A 337 14.17 12.84 -20.91
CA LEU A 337 15.08 12.75 -22.04
C LEU A 337 14.48 11.80 -23.10
N PHE A 338 14.40 12.27 -24.34
CA PHE A 338 14.07 11.43 -25.50
C PHE A 338 15.35 11.04 -26.22
N GLU A 339 15.58 9.74 -26.41
CA GLU A 339 16.77 9.22 -27.08
C GLU A 339 16.38 8.07 -28.02
N GLY A 340 16.40 8.32 -29.33
CA GLY A 340 15.93 7.37 -30.32
C GLY A 340 14.45 7.04 -30.13
N ASP A 341 14.15 5.73 -29.99
CA ASP A 341 12.78 5.20 -29.86
C ASP A 341 12.31 5.04 -28.41
N VAL A 342 13.10 5.52 -27.43
CA VAL A 342 12.77 5.44 -26.01
C VAL A 342 12.85 6.81 -25.34
N ARG A 343 12.21 6.90 -24.18
CA ARG A 343 12.36 8.05 -23.28
C ARG A 343 12.84 7.59 -21.91
N TYR A 344 13.49 8.50 -21.19
CA TYR A 344 13.96 8.29 -19.84
C TYR A 344 13.41 9.36 -18.91
N ASN A 345 13.18 9.01 -17.66
CA ASN A 345 12.77 9.93 -16.60
C ASN A 345 13.96 10.11 -15.66
N ASP A 346 14.56 11.29 -15.69
CA ASP A 346 15.79 11.60 -14.99
C ASP A 346 15.57 12.69 -13.95
N MET A 347 16.24 12.54 -12.81
CA MET A 347 16.44 13.60 -11.83
C MET A 347 17.87 14.11 -11.99
N VAL A 348 18.02 15.34 -12.47
CA VAL A 348 19.32 15.94 -12.85
C VAL A 348 19.75 16.96 -11.80
N VAL A 349 20.99 16.94 -11.37
CA VAL A 349 21.58 18.00 -10.55
C VAL A 349 22.03 19.13 -11.47
N TRP A 350 21.50 20.32 -11.27
CA TRP A 350 21.86 21.53 -11.99
C TRP A 350 22.65 22.44 -11.07
N THR A 351 23.94 22.65 -11.38
CA THR A 351 24.82 23.51 -10.61
C THR A 351 24.80 24.95 -11.19
N PRO A 352 24.63 26.01 -10.35
CA PRO A 352 24.60 27.38 -10.82
C PRO A 352 25.79 27.74 -11.68
N GLY A 353 25.57 28.22 -12.93
CA GLY A 353 26.60 28.62 -13.88
C GLY A 353 27.37 27.49 -14.53
N GLU A 354 27.31 26.25 -14.05
CA GLU A 354 27.97 25.08 -14.63
C GLU A 354 27.00 24.25 -15.48
N GLY A 355 25.69 24.23 -15.10
CA GLY A 355 24.65 23.52 -15.82
C GLY A 355 24.41 22.10 -15.29
N ALA A 356 24.02 21.17 -16.20
CA ALA A 356 23.67 19.80 -15.86
C ALA A 356 24.90 18.98 -15.45
N GLY A 357 24.82 18.37 -14.25
CA GLY A 357 25.79 17.45 -13.68
C GLY A 357 25.32 16.00 -13.66
N SER A 358 25.49 15.35 -12.49
CA SER A 358 25.04 13.97 -12.25
C SER A 358 23.53 13.84 -12.32
N TYR A 359 23.04 12.62 -12.58
CA TYR A 359 21.61 12.35 -12.63
C TYR A 359 21.29 10.96 -12.07
N TYR A 360 20.08 10.83 -11.54
CA TYR A 360 19.41 9.56 -11.27
C TYR A 360 18.39 9.28 -12.36
N ARG A 361 18.33 8.06 -12.87
CA ARG A 361 17.37 7.61 -13.87
C ARG A 361 16.40 6.61 -13.26
N LYS A 362 15.10 6.84 -13.44
CA LYS A 362 14.03 5.98 -12.92
C LYS A 362 14.25 4.52 -13.30
N HIS A 363 14.34 3.62 -12.30
CA HIS A 363 14.60 2.19 -12.50
C HIS A 363 13.34 1.38 -12.75
N ARG A 364 12.20 1.85 -12.23
CA ARG A 364 10.91 1.15 -12.33
C ARG A 364 9.85 2.03 -13.00
N PRO A 365 9.87 2.14 -14.34
CA PRO A 365 8.76 2.74 -15.07
C PRO A 365 7.45 2.01 -14.76
N ALA A 366 6.34 2.76 -14.64
CA ALA A 366 5.03 2.22 -14.31
C ALA A 366 4.43 1.49 -15.53
N PRO A 367 4.13 0.17 -15.41
CA PRO A 367 3.49 -0.58 -16.50
C PRO A 367 2.15 0.05 -16.88
N PHE A 368 1.85 0.10 -18.19
CA PHE A 368 0.63 0.66 -18.77
C PHE A 368 0.40 2.17 -18.54
N ALA A 369 1.35 2.85 -17.88
CA ALA A 369 1.35 4.31 -17.73
C ALA A 369 2.57 4.95 -18.40
N GLU A 370 3.73 4.35 -18.27
CA GLU A 370 4.98 4.88 -18.81
C GLU A 370 5.56 4.02 -19.94
N TYR A 371 5.25 2.72 -19.95
CA TYR A 371 5.54 1.79 -21.04
C TYR A 371 4.44 0.74 -21.15
N VAL A 372 4.35 0.06 -22.30
CA VAL A 372 3.36 -0.99 -22.54
C VAL A 372 4.04 -2.36 -22.62
N PRO A 373 3.90 -3.21 -21.57
CA PRO A 373 4.36 -4.58 -21.67
C PRO A 373 3.65 -5.32 -22.80
N LEU A 374 4.39 -6.15 -23.56
CA LEU A 374 3.82 -6.94 -24.68
C LEU A 374 2.97 -6.08 -25.66
N ARG A 375 3.43 -4.88 -25.99
CA ARG A 375 2.72 -3.85 -26.76
C ARG A 375 2.01 -4.42 -27.99
N SER A 376 2.69 -5.28 -28.78
CA SER A 376 2.12 -5.88 -29.99
C SER A 376 0.89 -6.75 -29.72
N LEU A 377 0.90 -7.50 -28.61
CA LEU A 377 -0.24 -8.34 -28.20
C LEU A 377 -1.39 -7.48 -27.68
N ILE A 378 -1.10 -6.53 -26.80
CA ILE A 378 -2.10 -5.66 -26.16
C ILE A 378 -2.75 -4.74 -27.20
N ARG A 379 -1.99 -4.25 -28.20
CA ARG A 379 -2.53 -3.43 -29.30
C ARG A 379 -3.55 -4.18 -30.14
N GLY A 380 -3.44 -5.51 -30.24
CA GLY A 380 -4.47 -6.36 -30.88
C GLY A 380 -5.79 -6.41 -30.11
N LEU A 381 -5.79 -6.06 -28.81
CA LEU A 381 -6.97 -6.06 -27.96
C LEU A 381 -7.56 -4.66 -27.77
N THR A 382 -6.71 -3.61 -27.76
CA THR A 382 -7.14 -2.22 -27.54
C THR A 382 -6.15 -1.23 -28.13
N THR A 383 -6.68 -0.13 -28.69
CA THR A 383 -5.89 0.99 -29.23
C THR A 383 -5.49 2.00 -28.13
N GLN A 384 -5.92 1.83 -26.88
CA GLN A 384 -5.56 2.72 -25.77
C GLN A 384 -4.05 2.76 -25.50
N VAL A 385 -3.33 1.71 -25.85
CA VAL A 385 -1.87 1.64 -25.76
C VAL A 385 -1.15 2.66 -26.64
N ASP A 386 -1.81 3.17 -27.69
CA ASP A 386 -1.24 4.18 -28.59
C ASP A 386 -1.17 5.59 -27.93
N ARG A 387 -1.82 5.79 -26.78
CA ARG A 387 -1.67 7.00 -25.97
C ARG A 387 -0.25 7.13 -25.38
N ILE A 388 0.43 6.00 -25.16
CA ILE A 388 1.83 5.97 -24.78
C ILE A 388 2.64 5.92 -26.07
N GLY A 389 2.96 7.09 -26.62
CA GLY A 389 3.64 7.20 -27.91
C GLY A 389 5.05 6.59 -27.88
N THR A 390 5.85 6.93 -26.88
CA THR A 390 7.21 6.44 -26.67
C THR A 390 7.34 5.73 -25.33
N ASP A 391 7.81 4.48 -25.32
CA ASP A 391 8.01 3.73 -24.09
C ASP A 391 9.15 4.28 -23.26
N MET A 392 8.94 4.32 -21.94
CA MET A 392 9.98 4.69 -20.98
C MET A 392 10.87 3.48 -20.70
N ALA A 393 12.19 3.66 -20.88
CA ALA A 393 13.17 2.64 -20.55
C ALA A 393 13.66 2.79 -19.10
N PRO A 394 13.93 1.67 -18.41
CA PRO A 394 14.44 1.67 -17.05
C PRO A 394 15.90 2.15 -16.98
N GLY A 395 16.27 2.79 -15.88
CA GLY A 395 17.64 3.08 -15.51
C GLY A 395 18.40 1.81 -15.08
N THR A 396 19.71 1.83 -15.28
CA THR A 396 20.63 0.74 -14.90
C THR A 396 21.76 1.20 -13.99
N GLY A 397 21.78 2.50 -13.64
CA GLY A 397 22.80 3.12 -12.79
C GLY A 397 22.59 2.87 -11.29
N PRO A 398 23.31 3.59 -10.43
CA PRO A 398 23.08 3.55 -8.98
C PRO A 398 21.70 4.11 -8.63
N GLN A 399 21.13 3.61 -7.52
CA GLN A 399 19.85 4.11 -6.99
C GLN A 399 20.07 5.28 -6.01
N THR A 400 21.11 6.03 -6.26
CA THR A 400 21.53 7.20 -5.48
C THR A 400 21.86 8.37 -6.41
N LEU A 401 21.85 9.57 -5.82
CA LEU A 401 22.31 10.80 -6.45
C LEU A 401 23.14 11.59 -5.42
N ALA A 402 24.33 12.02 -5.80
CA ALA A 402 25.19 12.80 -4.93
C ALA A 402 25.02 14.30 -5.22
N ILE A 403 25.02 15.10 -4.15
CA ILE A 403 25.03 16.57 -4.19
C ILE A 403 26.13 17.07 -3.26
N HIS A 404 26.74 18.21 -3.62
CA HIS A 404 27.68 18.90 -2.73
C HIS A 404 26.91 19.82 -1.76
N ALA A 405 26.95 19.53 -0.46
CA ALA A 405 26.35 20.37 0.57
C ALA A 405 27.36 21.44 1.03
N ALA A 406 27.10 22.69 0.65
CA ALA A 406 28.01 23.80 0.98
C ALA A 406 28.13 24.03 2.48
N SER A 407 27.04 23.85 3.24
CA SER A 407 27.01 24.02 4.70
C SER A 407 27.91 23.04 5.44
N GLN A 408 28.12 21.83 4.88
CA GLN A 408 28.94 20.77 5.48
C GLN A 408 30.29 20.59 4.75
N ASN A 409 30.47 21.25 3.62
CA ASN A 409 31.65 21.12 2.75
C ASN A 409 31.99 19.65 2.42
N ARG A 410 30.95 18.86 2.09
CA ARG A 410 31.07 17.45 1.68
C ARG A 410 29.97 17.06 0.70
N ASP A 411 30.21 15.97 0.02
CA ASP A 411 29.17 15.37 -0.80
C ASP A 411 28.23 14.52 0.09
N ILE A 412 26.93 14.70 -0.15
CA ILE A 412 25.84 13.95 0.48
C ILE A 412 25.26 13.01 -0.56
N THR A 413 25.14 11.74 -0.21
CA THR A 413 24.48 10.73 -1.05
C THR A 413 23.01 10.64 -0.69
N LEU A 414 22.14 10.81 -1.68
CA LEU A 414 20.69 10.73 -1.55
C LEU A 414 20.19 9.39 -2.11
N ALA A 415 19.37 8.67 -1.37
CA ALA A 415 18.62 7.53 -1.91
C ALA A 415 17.43 8.05 -2.72
N MET A 416 17.28 7.55 -3.94
CA MET A 416 16.31 8.10 -4.89
C MET A 416 15.17 7.14 -5.17
N GLY A 417 13.95 7.68 -5.30
CA GLY A 417 12.80 6.95 -5.79
C GLY A 417 11.81 7.89 -6.48
N ILE A 418 11.72 7.86 -7.83
CA ILE A 418 10.81 8.72 -8.57
C ILE A 418 9.39 8.16 -8.55
N CYS A 419 8.45 8.92 -7.98
CA CYS A 419 7.00 8.70 -8.07
C CYS A 419 6.59 7.28 -7.63
N PHE A 420 6.15 6.43 -8.57
CA PHE A 420 5.74 5.04 -8.37
C PHE A 420 6.77 4.18 -7.61
N GLU A 421 8.05 4.52 -7.68
CA GLU A 421 9.12 3.78 -7.02
C GLU A 421 9.04 3.80 -5.49
N VAL A 422 8.35 4.77 -4.89
CA VAL A 422 8.12 4.82 -3.43
C VAL A 422 7.41 3.58 -2.89
N ALA A 423 6.63 2.89 -3.72
CA ALA A 423 5.91 1.69 -3.33
C ALA A 423 6.80 0.42 -3.26
N TYR A 424 8.06 0.51 -3.69
CA TYR A 424 8.99 -0.62 -3.74
C TYR A 424 10.08 -0.50 -2.68
N ASP A 425 9.99 -1.31 -1.64
CA ASP A 425 10.98 -1.35 -0.55
C ASP A 425 12.41 -1.57 -1.06
N ASP A 426 12.58 -2.48 -2.01
CA ASP A 426 13.89 -2.86 -2.54
C ASP A 426 14.58 -1.73 -3.33
N THR A 427 13.83 -0.88 -4.03
CA THR A 427 14.39 0.28 -4.74
C THR A 427 15.02 1.26 -3.76
N LEU A 428 14.28 1.69 -2.74
CA LEU A 428 14.79 2.64 -1.75
C LEU A 428 15.88 1.99 -0.86
N ARG A 429 15.71 0.72 -0.48
CA ARG A 429 16.72 -0.05 0.27
C ARG A 429 18.06 -0.11 -0.46
N ASN A 430 18.04 -0.33 -1.77
CA ASN A 430 19.27 -0.35 -2.54
C ASN A 430 19.96 1.02 -2.54
N GLY A 431 19.20 2.12 -2.65
CA GLY A 431 19.74 3.47 -2.49
C GLY A 431 20.36 3.69 -1.12
N VAL A 432 19.68 3.28 -0.04
CA VAL A 432 20.18 3.37 1.34
C VAL A 432 21.44 2.53 1.53
N ARG A 433 21.48 1.29 1.00
CA ARG A 433 22.66 0.41 1.05
C ARG A 433 23.85 0.93 0.25
N GLN A 434 23.61 1.76 -0.77
CA GLN A 434 24.63 2.45 -1.54
C GLN A 434 25.11 3.75 -0.88
N GLY A 435 24.73 3.99 0.38
CA GLY A 435 25.16 5.11 1.19
C GLY A 435 24.17 6.28 1.24
N GLY A 436 22.92 6.10 0.81
CA GLY A 436 21.88 7.13 0.90
C GLY A 436 21.60 7.56 2.33
N GLU A 437 21.91 8.83 2.64
CA GLU A 437 21.75 9.44 3.96
C GLU A 437 20.36 10.04 4.17
N LEU A 438 19.68 10.38 3.09
CA LEU A 438 18.34 10.97 3.00
C LEU A 438 17.61 10.32 1.83
N ILE A 439 16.30 10.13 1.91
CA ILE A 439 15.46 9.65 0.79
C ILE A 439 14.80 10.85 0.12
N VAL A 440 14.87 10.91 -1.22
CA VAL A 440 14.17 11.92 -2.02
C VAL A 440 13.19 11.25 -2.97
N ILE A 441 11.93 11.69 -2.92
CA ILE A 441 10.81 11.17 -3.73
C ILE A 441 10.22 12.32 -4.55
N PRO A 442 10.82 12.64 -5.72
CA PRO A 442 10.20 13.55 -6.66
C PRO A 442 9.04 12.87 -7.37
N THR A 443 7.88 13.55 -7.46
CA THR A 443 6.67 12.94 -8.00
C THR A 443 5.84 13.91 -8.82
N ASN A 444 5.10 13.37 -9.80
CA ASN A 444 4.15 14.12 -10.60
C ASN A 444 2.73 13.57 -10.44
N ASN A 445 1.90 14.28 -9.68
CA ASN A 445 0.53 13.89 -9.43
C ASN A 445 -0.49 14.61 -10.35
N ALA A 446 -0.04 15.35 -11.39
CA ALA A 446 -0.92 16.19 -12.21
C ALA A 446 -2.04 15.39 -12.90
N SER A 447 -1.75 14.20 -13.41
CA SER A 447 -2.73 13.33 -14.08
C SER A 447 -3.80 12.78 -13.15
N PHE A 448 -3.53 12.72 -11.84
CA PHE A 448 -4.43 12.10 -10.87
C PHE A 448 -5.47 13.06 -10.31
N LEU A 449 -5.40 14.34 -10.66
CA LEU A 449 -6.32 15.39 -10.21
C LEU A 449 -6.57 15.34 -8.69
N SER A 450 -7.80 15.61 -8.25
CA SER A 450 -8.18 15.59 -6.84
C SER A 450 -8.52 14.18 -6.32
N SER A 451 -7.88 13.13 -6.85
CA SER A 451 -8.06 11.75 -6.38
C SER A 451 -7.28 11.48 -5.08
N SER A 452 -7.43 10.26 -4.54
CA SER A 452 -6.73 9.83 -3.32
C SER A 452 -5.25 9.47 -3.53
N GLU A 453 -4.73 9.52 -4.76
CA GLU A 453 -3.39 9.04 -5.11
C GLU A 453 -2.30 9.78 -4.33
N ALA A 454 -2.32 11.13 -4.29
CA ALA A 454 -1.31 11.91 -3.57
C ALA A 454 -1.27 11.60 -2.06
N ALA A 455 -2.44 11.34 -1.45
CA ALA A 455 -2.50 10.94 -0.05
C ALA A 455 -1.99 9.51 0.17
N GLN A 456 -2.30 8.58 -0.75
CA GLN A 456 -1.75 7.21 -0.70
C GLN A 456 -0.23 7.23 -0.85
N GLN A 457 0.30 8.05 -1.73
CA GLN A 457 1.74 8.19 -1.94
C GLN A 457 2.44 8.78 -0.71
N LEU A 458 1.84 9.79 -0.06
CA LEU A 458 2.35 10.32 1.21
C LEU A 458 2.40 9.24 2.30
N ALA A 459 1.35 8.40 2.42
CA ALA A 459 1.33 7.29 3.36
C ALA A 459 2.45 6.27 3.07
N GLN A 460 2.72 5.99 1.80
CA GLN A 460 3.86 5.16 1.39
C GLN A 460 5.18 5.79 1.83
N GLY A 461 5.42 7.07 1.54
CA GLY A 461 6.61 7.80 1.97
C GLY A 461 6.83 7.76 3.48
N ARG A 462 5.76 7.85 4.28
CA ARG A 462 5.81 7.73 5.75
C ARG A 462 6.24 6.34 6.21
N VAL A 463 5.71 5.29 5.60
CA VAL A 463 6.12 3.91 5.90
C VAL A 463 7.58 3.69 5.51
N GLN A 464 8.01 4.18 4.34
CA GLN A 464 9.40 4.08 3.87
C GLN A 464 10.37 4.83 4.79
N ALA A 465 9.99 6.00 5.31
CA ALA A 465 10.80 6.74 6.26
C ALA A 465 11.16 5.89 7.49
N VAL A 466 10.15 5.21 8.07
CA VAL A 466 10.36 4.33 9.24
C VAL A 466 11.11 3.06 8.87
N LEU A 467 10.76 2.43 7.75
CA LEU A 467 11.38 1.20 7.28
C LEU A 467 12.88 1.37 7.11
N HIS A 468 13.30 2.47 6.47
CA HIS A 468 14.71 2.74 6.16
C HIS A 468 15.42 3.57 7.23
N GLY A 469 14.69 4.07 8.24
CA GLY A 469 15.26 4.95 9.27
C GLY A 469 15.87 6.21 8.68
N ARG A 470 15.24 6.79 7.65
CA ARG A 470 15.71 7.99 6.93
C ARG A 470 14.64 9.07 6.95
N SER A 471 15.07 10.33 7.00
CA SER A 471 14.18 11.41 6.61
C SER A 471 13.79 11.26 5.14
N VAL A 472 12.57 11.66 4.79
CA VAL A 472 12.07 11.62 3.40
C VAL A 472 11.66 13.02 2.99
N VAL A 473 12.17 13.47 1.85
CA VAL A 473 11.72 14.68 1.17
C VAL A 473 10.92 14.26 -0.06
N GLN A 474 9.60 14.27 0.07
CA GLN A 474 8.68 14.05 -1.05
C GLN A 474 8.35 15.40 -1.68
N VAL A 475 8.56 15.55 -2.99
CA VAL A 475 8.30 16.81 -3.70
C VAL A 475 7.37 16.54 -4.87
N SER A 476 6.23 17.22 -4.91
CA SER A 476 5.20 17.03 -5.93
C SER A 476 4.98 18.28 -6.79
N THR A 477 4.58 18.08 -8.05
CA THR A 477 4.16 19.18 -8.94
C THR A 477 2.89 19.87 -8.44
N VAL A 478 1.87 19.10 -8.06
CA VAL A 478 0.53 19.59 -7.65
C VAL A 478 -0.06 18.83 -6.46
N GLY A 479 0.54 17.70 -6.09
CA GLY A 479 0.05 16.84 -5.02
C GLY A 479 0.42 17.35 -3.64
N ILE A 480 1.05 16.49 -2.84
CA ILE A 480 1.50 16.83 -1.48
C ILE A 480 3.03 16.78 -1.45
N THR A 481 3.66 17.95 -1.36
CA THR A 481 5.08 18.06 -0.99
C THR A 481 5.17 17.95 0.53
N ALA A 482 6.07 17.12 1.05
CA ALA A 482 6.19 16.88 2.48
C ALA A 482 7.63 16.59 2.92
N ILE A 483 7.93 17.02 4.14
CA ILE A 483 9.15 16.66 4.89
C ILE A 483 8.71 15.67 5.96
N ILE A 484 9.31 14.49 5.97
CA ILE A 484 8.93 13.37 6.84
C ILE A 484 10.17 12.94 7.63
N ASN A 485 10.06 12.84 8.95
CA ASN A 485 11.17 12.38 9.77
C ASN A 485 11.27 10.83 9.81
N PRO A 486 12.35 10.24 10.34
CA PRO A 486 12.52 8.78 10.39
C PRO A 486 11.49 8.03 11.23
N LYS A 487 10.62 8.72 11.98
CA LYS A 487 9.48 8.13 12.70
C LYS A 487 8.21 8.06 11.83
N GLY A 488 8.26 8.56 10.59
CA GLY A 488 7.11 8.63 9.71
C GLY A 488 6.16 9.80 10.02
N GLU A 489 6.59 10.75 10.86
CA GLU A 489 5.83 11.94 11.18
C GLU A 489 6.06 13.00 10.11
N VAL A 490 4.99 13.62 9.63
CA VAL A 490 5.04 14.73 8.67
C VAL A 490 5.35 16.01 9.43
N GLU A 491 6.56 16.55 9.25
CA GLU A 491 6.98 17.78 9.91
C GLU A 491 6.41 19.02 9.21
N GLN A 492 6.39 18.99 7.88
CA GLN A 492 5.83 20.04 7.03
C GLN A 492 5.16 19.42 5.80
N GLN A 493 4.10 20.04 5.32
CA GLN A 493 3.48 19.66 4.05
C GLN A 493 2.76 20.84 3.38
N THR A 494 2.67 20.78 2.05
CA THR A 494 1.90 21.72 1.24
C THR A 494 0.45 21.27 1.09
N ARG A 495 -0.39 22.19 0.58
CA ARG A 495 -1.73 21.84 0.09
C ARG A 495 -1.65 21.47 -1.40
N PRO A 496 -2.43 20.48 -1.84
CA PRO A 496 -2.54 20.19 -3.27
C PRO A 496 -2.99 21.40 -4.09
N TYR A 497 -2.54 21.47 -5.33
CA TYR A 497 -2.89 22.54 -6.30
C TYR A 497 -2.57 23.96 -5.83
N THR A 498 -1.52 24.10 -5.03
CA THR A 498 -0.98 25.41 -4.63
C THR A 498 0.45 25.53 -5.09
N GLN A 499 0.89 26.73 -5.44
CA GLN A 499 2.32 27.02 -5.57
C GLN A 499 2.85 27.31 -4.16
N ALA A 500 3.83 26.53 -3.71
CA ALA A 500 4.37 26.60 -2.36
C ALA A 500 5.81 26.06 -2.31
N SER A 501 6.55 26.45 -1.28
CA SER A 501 7.88 25.93 -0.98
C SER A 501 7.97 25.58 0.50
N LEU A 502 8.73 24.53 0.82
CA LEU A 502 9.07 24.14 2.18
C LEU A 502 10.57 24.29 2.39
N VAL A 503 10.96 24.67 3.58
CA VAL A 503 12.38 24.70 4.00
C VAL A 503 12.53 23.85 5.25
N ALA A 504 13.50 22.93 5.24
CA ALA A 504 13.77 22.08 6.38
C ALA A 504 15.26 21.74 6.48
N ASP A 505 15.72 21.55 7.71
CA ASP A 505 17.01 20.93 8.00
C ASP A 505 16.79 19.42 8.17
N ALA A 506 16.80 18.69 7.04
CA ALA A 506 16.53 17.26 7.02
C ALA A 506 17.68 16.46 7.63
N GLY A 507 17.38 15.64 8.65
CA GLY A 507 18.40 14.84 9.35
C GLY A 507 19.02 13.79 8.44
N LEU A 508 20.36 13.73 8.43
CA LEU A 508 21.16 12.77 7.68
C LEU A 508 21.53 11.57 8.57
N ARG A 509 21.43 10.37 8.01
CA ARG A 509 21.67 9.12 8.74
C ARG A 509 22.33 8.08 7.87
N THR A 510 23.26 7.31 8.47
CA THR A 510 23.96 6.21 7.79
C THR A 510 23.66 4.84 8.39
N SER A 511 23.22 4.78 9.65
CA SER A 511 22.88 3.50 10.29
C SER A 511 21.74 2.76 9.57
N MET A 512 21.86 1.44 9.50
CA MET A 512 20.89 0.56 8.84
C MET A 512 19.83 0.07 9.82
N THR A 513 18.58 0.04 9.42
CA THR A 513 17.53 -0.63 10.20
C THR A 513 17.67 -2.15 10.17
N PRO A 514 17.10 -2.89 11.14
CA PRO A 514 16.99 -4.34 11.05
C PRO A 514 16.29 -4.80 9.78
N ALA A 515 15.24 -4.09 9.32
CA ALA A 515 14.54 -4.41 8.08
C ALA A 515 15.44 -4.28 6.85
N ASP A 516 16.25 -3.22 6.76
CA ASP A 516 17.20 -3.05 5.67
C ASP A 516 18.32 -4.10 5.69
N THR A 517 18.76 -4.48 6.89
CA THR A 517 19.77 -5.54 7.05
C THR A 517 19.24 -6.89 6.56
N MET A 518 18.00 -7.25 6.91
CA MET A 518 17.36 -8.48 6.46
C MET A 518 17.06 -8.49 4.95
N GLY A 519 16.72 -7.30 4.39
CA GLY A 519 16.37 -7.19 2.96
C GLY A 519 15.08 -7.94 2.60
N ASP A 520 15.10 -8.64 1.46
CA ASP A 520 13.91 -9.33 0.92
C ASP A 520 13.70 -10.74 1.48
N TRP A 521 14.64 -11.22 2.33
CA TRP A 521 14.58 -12.58 2.88
C TRP A 521 13.27 -12.92 3.59
N PRO A 522 12.68 -12.04 4.45
CA PRO A 522 11.41 -12.34 5.10
C PRO A 522 10.27 -12.60 4.10
N GLY A 523 10.20 -11.81 3.02
CA GLY A 523 9.23 -12.00 1.94
C GLY A 523 9.40 -13.34 1.24
N HIS A 524 10.64 -13.69 0.84
CA HIS A 524 10.95 -14.96 0.19
C HIS A 524 10.60 -16.15 1.08
N VAL A 525 10.92 -16.10 2.38
CA VAL A 525 10.57 -17.16 3.34
C VAL A 525 9.07 -17.33 3.46
N LEU A 526 8.31 -16.21 3.59
CA LEU A 526 6.86 -16.27 3.68
C LEU A 526 6.21 -16.79 2.40
N CYS A 527 6.72 -16.43 1.22
CA CYS A 527 6.30 -17.02 -0.05
C CYS A 527 6.55 -18.54 -0.11
N GLY A 528 7.75 -18.98 0.31
CA GLY A 528 8.09 -20.41 0.37
C GLY A 528 7.17 -21.16 1.34
N CYS A 529 6.93 -20.62 2.53
CA CYS A 529 6.00 -21.19 3.50
C CYS A 529 4.56 -21.24 2.98
N ALA A 530 4.09 -20.20 2.30
CA ALA A 530 2.76 -20.17 1.67
C ALA A 530 2.64 -21.26 0.60
N ALA A 531 3.64 -21.41 -0.26
CA ALA A 531 3.66 -22.45 -1.28
C ALA A 531 3.64 -23.85 -0.65
N MET A 532 4.44 -24.09 0.39
CA MET A 532 4.44 -25.36 1.13
C MET A 532 3.08 -25.67 1.77
N LEU A 533 2.42 -24.67 2.37
CA LEU A 533 1.07 -24.83 2.92
C LEU A 533 0.06 -25.24 1.85
N VAL A 534 0.10 -24.61 0.67
CA VAL A 534 -0.78 -24.95 -0.45
C VAL A 534 -0.53 -26.38 -0.93
N ILE A 535 0.74 -26.78 -1.12
CA ILE A 535 1.11 -28.14 -1.51
C ILE A 535 0.61 -29.15 -0.47
N ALA A 536 0.82 -28.90 0.82
CA ALA A 536 0.32 -29.76 1.89
C ALA A 536 -1.21 -29.87 1.88
N GLY A 537 -1.93 -28.76 1.60
CA GLY A 537 -3.37 -28.73 1.44
C GLY A 537 -3.85 -29.58 0.26
N ILE A 538 -3.17 -29.50 -0.89
CA ILE A 538 -3.45 -30.32 -2.08
C ILE A 538 -3.25 -31.80 -1.77
N VAL A 539 -2.10 -32.18 -1.20
CA VAL A 539 -1.77 -33.56 -0.84
C VAL A 539 -2.81 -34.14 0.14
N SER A 540 -3.13 -33.36 1.20
CA SER A 540 -4.14 -33.76 2.18
C SER A 540 -5.52 -33.98 1.53
N SER A 541 -5.93 -33.09 0.62
CA SER A 541 -7.19 -33.21 -0.12
C SER A 541 -7.23 -34.44 -1.03
N THR A 542 -6.12 -34.74 -1.72
CA THR A 542 -5.98 -35.90 -2.60
C THR A 542 -6.00 -37.22 -1.82
N MET A 543 -5.25 -37.30 -0.71
CA MET A 543 -5.24 -38.50 0.15
C MET A 543 -6.63 -38.83 0.69
N ARG A 544 -7.42 -37.84 1.10
CA ARG A 544 -8.81 -38.06 1.56
C ARG A 544 -9.72 -38.61 0.47
N ARG A 545 -9.48 -38.28 -0.80
CA ARG A 545 -10.25 -38.82 -1.94
C ARG A 545 -9.86 -40.26 -2.26
N LEU A 546 -8.56 -40.61 -2.11
CA LEU A 546 -8.06 -41.93 -2.42
C LEU A 546 -8.28 -42.95 -1.29
N LEU A 547 -8.38 -42.51 -0.04
CA LEU A 547 -8.53 -43.36 1.15
C LEU A 547 -9.82 -43.01 1.93
N PRO A 548 -11.03 -43.17 1.36
CA PRO A 548 -12.28 -42.77 1.99
C PRO A 548 -12.65 -43.57 3.25
N GLY A 549 -11.90 -44.62 3.61
CA GLY A 549 -12.22 -45.54 4.71
C GLY A 549 -11.45 -45.36 6.02
N VAL A 550 -10.46 -44.48 6.12
CA VAL A 550 -9.56 -44.40 7.29
C VAL A 550 -10.14 -43.50 8.42
N ASP A 551 -11.12 -42.69 8.14
CA ASP A 551 -11.64 -41.66 9.07
C ASP A 551 -12.76 -42.12 10.02
N HIS A 552 -13.26 -43.38 9.91
CA HIS A 552 -14.38 -43.86 10.71
C HIS A 552 -14.03 -44.57 12.05
N ARG A 553 -12.76 -44.59 12.47
CA ARG A 553 -12.35 -45.26 13.73
C ARG A 553 -11.89 -44.33 14.86
N ARG A 554 -12.18 -43.02 14.80
CA ARG A 554 -11.94 -42.10 15.92
C ARG A 554 -13.14 -41.18 16.12
N ARG A 555 -14.27 -41.77 16.52
CA ARG A 555 -15.35 -41.11 17.27
C ARG A 555 -15.59 -41.84 18.56
#